data_3e78f4530ccacc20274a04e04828a85f
#
_entry.id   3e78f4530ccacc20274a04e04828a85f
#
_cell.length_a   1.000
_cell.length_b   1.000
_cell.length_c   1.000
_cell.angle_alpha   90.00
_cell.angle_beta   90.00
_cell.angle_gamma   90.00
#
_symmetry.space_group_name_H-M   'P 1'
#
loop_
_entity.id
_entity.type
_entity.pdbx_description
1 polymer ?
#
loop_
_entity_poly.entity_id
_entity_poly.type
_entity_poly.pdbx_seq_one_letter_code
_entity_poly.pdbx_strand_id
1 'polypeptide(L)'
;TTLFRSNEKQVTVLVTVLGNLIENALDAMSGQAEGEVGLLLHYQNGWLSGEVSDDGPGIPEAFIDDIFNKGFSTKGENRGVGLFLASQQLRELGGSLAVESEPGVFTQFFVHLPWDSKRKSA
;
A
#
# COMPACT_ATOMS: atom_id res chain seq x y z
N THR A 1 -10.01 -13.46 23.53
CA THR A 1 -8.83 -12.68 23.36
C THR A 1 -7.91 -13.30 22.36
N THR A 2 -7.73 -14.58 22.45
CA THR A 2 -6.86 -15.25 21.51
C THR A 2 -7.36 -15.11 20.09
N LEU A 3 -8.65 -15.05 19.92
CA LEU A 3 -9.23 -14.93 18.60
C LEU A 3 -8.83 -13.64 17.90
N PHE A 4 -8.64 -12.58 18.67
CA PHE A 4 -8.28 -11.34 18.06
C PHE A 4 -6.79 -11.22 17.82
N ARG A 5 -6.00 -11.97 18.57
CA ARG A 5 -4.58 -11.91 18.40
C ARG A 5 -4.11 -12.47 17.11
N SER A 6 -4.88 -13.39 16.50
CA SER A 6 -4.44 -14.00 15.27
C SER A 6 -4.26 -12.98 14.14
N ASN A 7 -4.92 -11.81 14.25
CA ASN A 7 -4.81 -10.77 13.23
C ASN A 7 -4.12 -9.52 13.72
N GLU A 8 -3.48 -9.57 14.87
CA GLU A 8 -2.82 -8.37 15.39
C GLU A 8 -1.72 -7.85 14.49
N LYS A 9 -0.89 -8.75 13.98
CA LYS A 9 0.18 -8.34 13.10
C LYS A 9 -0.37 -7.81 11.79
N GLN A 10 -1.41 -8.45 11.28
CA GLN A 10 -2.05 -8.02 10.05
C GLN A 10 -2.60 -6.61 10.19
N VAL A 11 -3.25 -6.32 11.32
CA VAL A 11 -3.80 -4.98 11.55
C VAL A 11 -2.68 -3.94 11.58
N THR A 12 -1.62 -4.23 12.33
CA THR A 12 -0.51 -3.30 12.45
C THR A 12 0.14 -3.04 11.09
N VAL A 13 0.40 -4.09 10.35
CA VAL A 13 1.01 -3.93 9.04
C VAL A 13 0.08 -3.20 8.08
N LEU A 14 -1.19 -3.54 8.11
CA LEU A 14 -2.15 -2.90 7.23
C LEU A 14 -2.22 -1.40 7.48
N VAL A 15 -2.32 -1.00 8.74
CA VAL A 15 -2.40 0.41 9.09
C VAL A 15 -1.13 1.14 8.65
N THR A 16 0.02 0.54 8.90
CA THR A 16 1.29 1.15 8.52
C THR A 16 1.41 1.30 7.01
N VAL A 17 1.07 0.23 6.29
CA VAL A 17 1.19 0.23 4.83
C VAL A 17 0.21 1.21 4.22
N LEU A 18 -1.05 1.17 4.63
CA LEU A 18 -2.03 2.09 4.09
C LEU A 18 -1.67 3.54 4.38
N GLY A 19 -1.16 3.80 5.57
CA GLY A 19 -0.72 5.14 5.93
C GLY A 19 0.39 5.64 5.01
N ASN A 20 1.37 4.78 4.72
CA ASN A 20 2.44 5.10 3.79
C ASN A 20 1.91 5.40 2.40
N LEU A 21 0.98 4.57 1.93
CA LEU A 21 0.45 4.73 0.58
C LEU A 21 -0.39 5.99 0.46
N ILE A 22 -1.16 6.30 1.47
CA ILE A 22 -1.97 7.51 1.47
C ILE A 22 -1.08 8.74 1.52
N GLU A 23 -0.04 8.70 2.34
CA GLU A 23 0.90 9.80 2.43
C GLU A 23 1.59 10.03 1.09
N ASN A 24 1.98 8.94 0.42
CA ASN A 24 2.59 9.04 -0.90
C ASN A 24 1.62 9.64 -1.91
N ALA A 25 0.36 9.28 -1.84
CA ALA A 25 -0.65 9.81 -2.73
C ALA A 25 -0.83 11.32 -2.52
N LEU A 26 -0.90 11.73 -1.26
CA LEU A 26 -1.05 13.14 -0.95
C LEU A 26 0.17 13.94 -1.40
N ASP A 27 1.36 13.37 -1.20
CA ASP A 27 2.57 14.03 -1.63
C ASP A 27 2.63 14.16 -3.16
N ALA A 28 2.17 13.13 -3.85
CA ALA A 28 2.20 13.14 -5.31
C ALA A 28 1.29 14.23 -5.89
N MET A 29 0.24 14.54 -5.16
CA MET A 29 -0.70 15.56 -5.62
C MET A 29 -0.41 16.95 -5.07
N SER A 30 0.66 17.08 -4.30
CA SER A 30 1.07 18.36 -3.75
C SER A 30 1.27 19.33 -4.92
N GLY A 31 0.67 20.46 -4.87
CA GLY A 31 0.73 21.43 -5.95
C GLY A 31 -0.43 21.37 -6.93
N GLN A 32 -1.25 20.35 -6.88
CA GLN A 32 -2.44 20.31 -7.71
C GLN A 32 -3.56 21.09 -7.03
N ALA A 33 -4.34 21.81 -7.82
CA ALA A 33 -5.46 22.56 -7.29
C ALA A 33 -6.55 21.61 -6.82
N GLU A 34 -6.69 20.49 -7.50
CA GLU A 34 -7.69 19.49 -7.16
C GLU A 34 -7.08 18.11 -7.32
N GLY A 35 -7.51 17.20 -6.53
CA GLY A 35 -7.07 15.84 -6.64
C GLY A 35 -7.85 14.96 -5.70
N GLU A 36 -7.88 13.68 -6.01
CA GLU A 36 -8.60 12.71 -5.18
C GLU A 36 -7.73 11.56 -4.79
N VAL A 37 -7.86 11.13 -3.55
CA VAL A 37 -7.26 9.90 -3.07
C VAL A 37 -8.39 8.95 -2.75
N GLY A 38 -8.35 7.76 -3.30
CA GLY A 38 -9.35 6.74 -3.03
C GLY A 38 -8.77 5.63 -2.18
N LEU A 39 -9.58 5.09 -1.30
CA LEU A 39 -9.20 3.93 -0.51
C LEU A 39 -10.34 2.93 -0.56
N LEU A 40 -10.03 1.71 -0.95
CA LEU A 40 -11.03 0.66 -1.01
C LEU A 40 -10.47 -0.58 -0.31
N LEU A 41 -11.25 -1.16 0.57
CA LEU A 41 -10.89 -2.40 1.24
C LEU A 41 -11.94 -3.46 0.92
N HIS A 42 -11.48 -4.67 0.70
CA HIS A 42 -12.36 -5.77 0.33
C HIS A 42 -11.83 -7.07 0.93
N TYR A 43 -12.70 -7.83 1.54
CA TYR A 43 -12.33 -9.12 2.10
C TYR A 43 -13.05 -10.24 1.36
N GLN A 44 -12.29 -11.25 0.98
CA GLN A 44 -12.89 -12.40 0.30
C GLN A 44 -12.01 -13.63 0.50
N ASN A 45 -12.62 -14.70 0.96
CA ASN A 45 -11.96 -16.00 1.00
C ASN A 45 -10.62 -16.02 1.73
N GLY A 46 -10.55 -15.34 2.85
CA GLY A 46 -9.34 -15.35 3.65
C GLY A 46 -8.29 -14.35 3.22
N TRP A 47 -8.64 -13.46 2.29
CA TRP A 47 -7.72 -12.43 1.82
C TRP A 47 -8.34 -11.06 1.97
N LEU A 48 -7.55 -10.14 2.47
CA LEU A 48 -7.94 -8.75 2.51
C LEU A 48 -7.20 -8.02 1.40
N SER A 49 -7.94 -7.33 0.57
CA SER A 49 -7.37 -6.54 -0.51
C SER A 49 -7.61 -5.08 -0.22
N GLY A 50 -6.59 -4.26 -0.42
CA GLY A 50 -6.72 -2.83 -0.27
C GLY A 50 -6.22 -2.13 -1.50
N GLU A 51 -6.87 -1.03 -1.88
CA GLU A 51 -6.44 -0.24 -3.02
C GLU A 51 -6.33 1.20 -2.60
N VAL A 52 -5.20 1.82 -2.90
CA VAL A 52 -5.02 3.25 -2.68
C VAL A 52 -4.73 3.86 -4.03
N SER A 53 -5.58 4.76 -4.45
CA SER A 53 -5.44 5.37 -5.76
C SER A 53 -5.37 6.88 -5.66
N ASP A 54 -4.70 7.51 -6.60
CA ASP A 54 -4.68 8.95 -6.69
C ASP A 54 -4.68 9.37 -8.16
N ASP A 55 -5.15 10.58 -8.42
CA ASP A 55 -5.15 11.15 -9.76
C ASP A 55 -4.03 12.17 -9.90
N GLY A 56 -2.91 11.89 -9.28
CA GLY A 56 -1.71 12.70 -9.42
C GLY A 56 -0.99 12.45 -10.74
N PRO A 57 0.27 12.83 -10.81
CA PRO A 57 1.01 12.75 -12.08
C PRO A 57 1.41 11.35 -12.52
N GLY A 58 1.11 10.34 -11.74
CA GLY A 58 1.53 8.99 -12.07
C GLY A 58 3.02 8.81 -11.82
N ILE A 59 3.49 7.60 -12.14
CA ILE A 59 4.90 7.25 -11.97
C ILE A 59 5.52 7.14 -13.35
N PRO A 60 6.65 7.82 -13.58
CA PRO A 60 7.31 7.69 -14.87
C PRO A 60 7.62 6.23 -15.18
N GLU A 61 7.42 5.84 -16.41
CA GLU A 61 7.63 4.48 -16.83
C GLU A 61 9.02 3.98 -16.50
N ALA A 62 9.99 4.85 -16.57
CA ALA A 62 11.37 4.50 -16.28
C ALA A 62 11.59 4.09 -14.82
N PHE A 63 10.70 4.47 -13.93
CA PHE A 63 10.87 4.19 -12.50
C PHE A 63 10.00 3.07 -11.98
N ILE A 64 9.03 2.61 -12.76
CA ILE A 64 8.01 1.71 -12.26
C ILE A 64 8.59 0.42 -11.69
N ASP A 65 9.65 -0.08 -12.27
CA ASP A 65 10.27 -1.32 -11.82
C ASP A 65 11.14 -1.13 -10.59
N ASP A 66 11.46 0.12 -10.27
CA ASP A 66 12.40 0.40 -9.18
C ASP A 66 11.75 0.94 -7.92
N ILE A 67 10.48 1.25 -7.95
CA ILE A 67 9.88 1.99 -6.83
C ILE A 67 9.85 1.20 -5.52
N PHE A 68 9.94 -0.13 -5.60
CA PHE A 68 9.97 -0.93 -4.39
C PHE A 68 11.39 -1.25 -3.93
N ASN A 69 12.38 -0.76 -4.64
CA ASN A 69 13.77 -1.01 -4.26
C ASN A 69 14.15 -0.15 -3.06
N LYS A 70 14.96 -0.71 -2.19
CA LYS A 70 15.42 0.04 -1.04
C LYS A 70 16.21 1.25 -1.52
N GLY A 71 15.87 2.40 -0.97
CA GLY A 71 16.59 3.63 -1.30
C GLY A 71 16.01 4.40 -2.46
N PHE A 72 15.09 3.81 -3.21
CA PHE A 72 14.49 4.57 -4.32
C PHE A 72 13.64 5.72 -3.78
N SER A 73 13.85 6.91 -4.27
CA SER A 73 13.02 8.05 -3.91
C SER A 73 13.27 9.21 -4.84
N THR A 74 12.21 9.91 -5.20
CA THR A 74 12.32 11.16 -5.93
C THR A 74 12.06 12.34 -5.00
N LYS A 75 11.89 12.09 -3.69
CA LYS A 75 11.49 13.11 -2.74
C LYS A 75 12.50 13.39 -1.65
N GLY A 76 13.63 12.74 -1.68
CA GLY A 76 14.64 12.95 -0.66
C GLY A 76 15.06 11.67 -0.03
N GLU A 77 16.16 11.71 0.69
CA GLU A 77 16.80 10.52 1.17
C GLU A 77 15.99 9.68 2.08
N ASN A 78 15.16 10.24 2.90
CA ASN A 78 14.44 9.43 3.89
C ASN A 78 13.16 8.83 3.39
N ARG A 79 12.82 9.08 2.13
CA ARG A 79 11.57 8.58 1.62
C ARG A 79 11.69 7.29 0.87
N GLY A 80 12.90 6.88 0.60
CA GLY A 80 13.14 5.72 -0.23
C GLY A 80 12.90 4.40 0.43
N VAL A 81 12.60 4.39 1.75
CA VAL A 81 12.40 3.14 2.45
C VAL A 81 10.94 2.77 2.64
N GLY A 82 10.02 3.73 2.46
CA GLY A 82 8.62 3.48 2.74
C GLY A 82 8.02 2.33 1.94
N LEU A 83 8.15 2.37 0.63
CA LEU A 83 7.59 1.32 -0.22
C LEU A 83 8.35 0.01 -0.08
N PHE A 84 9.68 0.09 0.08
CA PHE A 84 10.48 -1.11 0.32
C PHE A 84 10.03 -1.81 1.58
N LEU A 85 9.90 -1.07 2.68
CA LEU A 85 9.49 -1.66 3.95
C LEU A 85 8.05 -2.17 3.89
N ALA A 86 7.17 -1.42 3.25
CA ALA A 86 5.79 -1.84 3.11
C ALA A 86 5.71 -3.18 2.38
N SER A 87 6.44 -3.30 1.29
CA SER A 87 6.46 -4.54 0.53
C SER A 87 7.02 -5.68 1.36
N GLN A 88 8.10 -5.41 2.09
CA GLN A 88 8.73 -6.41 2.92
C GLN A 88 7.82 -6.87 4.05
N GLN A 89 7.16 -5.95 4.72
CA GLN A 89 6.26 -6.28 5.81
C GLN A 89 5.08 -7.13 5.33
N LEU A 90 4.56 -6.80 4.16
CA LEU A 90 3.47 -7.59 3.60
C LEU A 90 3.94 -8.99 3.25
N ARG A 91 5.12 -9.10 2.66
CA ARG A 91 5.65 -10.42 2.30
C ARG A 91 5.88 -11.29 3.50
N GLU A 92 6.31 -10.72 4.60
CA GLU A 92 6.55 -11.48 5.83
C GLU A 92 5.28 -12.11 6.34
N LEU A 93 4.13 -11.55 6.02
CA LEU A 93 2.86 -12.10 6.43
C LEU A 93 2.18 -12.88 5.30
N GLY A 94 2.91 -13.14 4.23
CA GLY A 94 2.37 -13.90 3.10
C GLY A 94 1.59 -13.09 2.10
N GLY A 95 1.69 -11.77 2.19
CA GLY A 95 0.97 -10.87 1.28
C GLY A 95 1.85 -10.26 0.21
N SER A 96 1.35 -9.24 -0.42
CA SER A 96 2.07 -8.60 -1.53
C SER A 96 1.62 -7.16 -1.73
N LEU A 97 2.44 -6.41 -2.42
CA LEU A 97 2.17 -5.03 -2.80
C LEU A 97 2.45 -4.90 -4.29
N ALA A 98 1.52 -4.33 -5.02
CA ALA A 98 1.69 -4.12 -6.45
C ALA A 98 1.27 -2.71 -6.82
N VAL A 99 1.63 -2.27 -8.00
CA VAL A 99 1.32 -0.93 -8.46
C VAL A 99 0.90 -0.93 -9.92
N GLU A 100 0.01 -0.02 -10.23
CA GLU A 100 -0.38 0.25 -11.59
C GLU A 100 -0.40 1.76 -11.73
N SER A 101 0.13 2.28 -12.80
CA SER A 101 0.22 3.73 -12.96
C SER A 101 0.27 4.09 -14.43
N GLU A 102 -0.36 5.20 -14.75
CA GLU A 102 -0.26 5.77 -16.08
C GLU A 102 0.28 7.19 -15.94
N PRO A 103 1.47 7.48 -16.48
CA PRO A 103 2.05 8.81 -16.32
C PRO A 103 1.08 9.89 -16.79
N GLY A 104 0.93 10.90 -15.97
CA GLY A 104 0.02 12.01 -16.25
C GLY A 104 -1.43 11.75 -15.90
N VAL A 105 -1.78 10.55 -15.45
CA VAL A 105 -3.17 10.19 -15.23
C VAL A 105 -3.46 9.70 -13.82
N PHE A 106 -2.77 8.65 -13.37
CA PHE A 106 -3.09 8.08 -12.06
C PHE A 106 -1.98 7.18 -11.54
N THR A 107 -2.06 6.88 -10.24
CA THR A 107 -1.29 5.82 -9.60
C THR A 107 -2.22 5.02 -8.71
N GLN A 108 -2.10 3.71 -8.72
CA GLN A 108 -2.91 2.86 -7.88
C GLN A 108 -2.05 1.75 -7.29
N PHE A 109 -2.07 1.63 -5.97
CA PHE A 109 -1.36 0.56 -5.27
C PHE A 109 -2.35 -0.48 -4.81
N PHE A 110 -1.93 -1.74 -4.85
CA PHE A 110 -2.75 -2.86 -4.44
C PHE A 110 -2.06 -3.61 -3.32
N VAL A 111 -2.75 -3.72 -2.18
CA VAL A 111 -2.28 -4.47 -1.03
C VAL A 111 -3.07 -5.77 -0.97
N HIS A 112 -2.38 -6.88 -0.77
CA HIS A 112 -3.04 -8.16 -0.67
C HIS A 112 -2.47 -8.88 0.55
N LEU A 113 -3.32 -9.29 1.47
CA LEU A 113 -2.87 -9.77 2.77
C LEU A 113 -3.74 -10.92 3.26
N PRO A 114 -3.14 -12.04 3.67
CA PRO A 114 -3.95 -13.12 4.25
C PRO A 114 -4.58 -12.62 5.54
N TRP A 115 -5.82 -12.98 5.76
CA TRP A 115 -6.56 -12.48 6.90
C TRP A 115 -7.43 -13.58 7.48
N ASP A 116 -7.17 -13.90 8.73
CA ASP A 116 -7.93 -14.96 9.40
C ASP A 116 -9.22 -14.41 9.95
N SER A 117 -10.31 -14.67 9.29
CA SER A 117 -11.59 -14.19 9.74
C SER A 117 -12.33 -15.21 10.59
N LYS A 118 -11.78 -16.43 10.75
CA LYS A 118 -12.46 -17.38 11.46
C LYS A 118 -12.45 -17.17 12.84
N ARG A 119 -13.50 -17.08 13.43
CA ARG A 119 -13.56 -16.96 14.77
C ARG A 119 -13.58 -18.24 15.33
N LYS A 120 -13.25 -19.16 14.71
CA LYS A 120 -13.10 -20.29 15.19
C LYS A 120 -13.96 -20.74 16.01
N SER A 121 -14.68 -20.85 15.85
CA SER A 121 -15.50 -21.24 16.47
C SER A 121 -15.16 -22.22 17.21
N ALA A 122 -14.84 -22.47 17.23
CA ALA A 122 -14.67 -23.37 17.92
C ALA A 122 -14.40 -23.78 18.39
#